data_0e482008a83c4e8da6b067df417ccebe
#
_entry.id   0e482008a83c4e8da6b067df417ccebe
#
_cell.length_a   1.000
_cell.length_b   1.000
_cell.length_c   1.000
_cell.angle_alpha   90.00
_cell.angle_beta   90.00
_cell.angle_gamma   90.00
#
_symmetry.space_group_name_H-M   'P 1'
#
loop_
_entity.id
_entity.type
_entity.pdbx_description
1 polymer ?
#
loop_
_entity_poly.entity_id
_entity_poly.type
_entity_poly.pdbx_seq_one_letter_code
_entity_poly.pdbx_strand_id
1 'polypeptide(L)'
;MKRSLVLGALNFSIFWWMLFMSAYRLPGGVAATVGAIQPLIVIMLARLLLGSRIRGLSIMAALAGIVGVALLILTPQAKLDPVGIAAGIGGAVSMAAGTVLSRRWRPDVSPLTFTAWQLTAGGLLLLPFAIMMEPPLPFPTAANLLGFAYLGLIGAALTYILWFRGLSRLEPSVVSPLGFLSPTTAVILGWWVLDQQLSPIQFLGIAIVLGSVWLSQRAQQLPSAEKSAFADRPAIASKR
;
A
#
# COMPACT_ATOMS: atom_id res chain seq x y z
N MET A 1 -16.89 2.46 -16.88
CA MET A 1 -15.73 3.18 -17.45
C MET A 1 -15.25 4.36 -16.59
N LYS A 2 -16.06 5.37 -16.23
CA LYS A 2 -15.58 6.51 -15.40
C LYS A 2 -14.91 6.09 -14.08
N ARG A 3 -15.48 5.13 -13.35
CA ARG A 3 -14.90 4.63 -12.08
C ARG A 3 -13.53 3.95 -12.28
N SER A 4 -13.37 3.17 -13.34
CA SER A 4 -12.09 2.52 -13.65
C SER A 4 -11.00 3.52 -14.01
N LEU A 5 -11.36 4.62 -14.72
CA LEU A 5 -10.42 5.71 -15.00
C LEU A 5 -9.97 6.41 -13.71
N VAL A 6 -10.92 6.75 -12.82
CA VAL A 6 -10.59 7.37 -11.53
C VAL A 6 -9.69 6.44 -10.68
N LEU A 7 -10.01 5.14 -10.63
CA LEU A 7 -9.20 4.17 -9.88
C LEU A 7 -7.83 3.98 -10.52
N GLY A 8 -7.75 3.94 -11.85
CA GLY A 8 -6.48 3.89 -12.58
C GLY A 8 -5.62 5.14 -12.30
N ALA A 9 -6.23 6.32 -12.31
CA ALA A 9 -5.54 7.55 -11.95
C ALA A 9 -4.99 7.50 -10.51
N LEU A 10 -5.82 7.16 -9.53
CA LEU A 10 -5.46 7.17 -8.11
C LEU A 10 -4.44 6.08 -7.74
N ASN A 11 -4.67 4.83 -8.17
CA ASN A 11 -3.82 3.70 -7.80
C ASN A 11 -2.52 3.63 -8.60
N PHE A 12 -2.48 4.24 -9.77
CA PHE A 12 -1.32 4.13 -10.67
C PHE A 12 -0.79 5.49 -11.11
N SER A 13 -1.48 6.29 -11.91
CA SER A 13 -0.87 7.48 -12.53
C SER A 13 -0.43 8.52 -11.50
N ILE A 14 -1.34 8.99 -10.65
CA ILE A 14 -1.04 10.00 -9.63
C ILE A 14 -0.08 9.43 -8.58
N PHE A 15 -0.36 8.20 -8.12
CA PHE A 15 0.48 7.54 -7.12
C PHE A 15 1.93 7.39 -7.62
N TRP A 16 2.15 6.80 -8.80
CA TRP A 16 3.50 6.58 -9.31
C TRP A 16 4.22 7.88 -9.64
N TRP A 17 3.52 8.84 -10.23
CA TRP A 17 4.11 10.15 -10.50
C TRP A 17 4.58 10.83 -9.21
N MET A 18 3.75 10.86 -8.19
CA MET A 18 4.10 11.45 -6.89
C MET A 18 5.20 10.64 -6.17
N LEU A 19 5.17 9.31 -6.28
CA LEU A 19 6.21 8.45 -5.72
C LEU A 19 7.58 8.74 -6.35
N PHE A 20 7.64 8.84 -7.68
CA PHE A 20 8.90 9.17 -8.37
C PHE A 20 9.35 10.60 -8.06
N MET A 21 8.43 11.57 -8.02
CA MET A 21 8.75 12.94 -7.60
C MET A 21 9.35 12.96 -6.19
N SER A 22 8.82 12.17 -5.28
CA SER A 22 9.37 12.01 -3.92
C SER A 22 10.75 11.33 -3.95
N ALA A 23 10.90 10.24 -4.71
CA ALA A 23 12.13 9.47 -4.79
C ALA A 23 13.30 10.22 -5.45
N TYR A 24 13.04 11.12 -6.39
CA TYR A 24 14.07 11.98 -6.99
C TYR A 24 14.56 13.09 -6.05
N ARG A 25 13.76 13.48 -5.06
CA ARG A 25 14.06 14.61 -4.16
C ARG A 25 14.49 14.18 -2.76
N LEU A 26 14.12 12.98 -2.35
CA LEU A 26 14.43 12.44 -1.03
C LEU A 26 15.33 11.21 -1.15
N PRO A 27 16.21 10.97 -0.17
CA PRO A 27 16.83 9.67 -0.02
C PRO A 27 15.74 8.59 0.02
N GLY A 28 15.97 7.46 -0.66
CA GLY A 28 14.95 6.40 -0.81
C GLY A 28 14.32 5.94 0.50
N GLY A 29 15.11 5.90 1.59
CA GLY A 29 14.61 5.61 2.94
C GLY A 29 13.62 6.63 3.47
N VAL A 30 13.84 7.92 3.23
CA VAL A 30 12.92 8.98 3.65
C VAL A 30 11.63 8.90 2.85
N ALA A 31 11.71 8.73 1.52
CA ALA A 31 10.53 8.58 0.67
C ALA A 31 9.67 7.38 1.10
N ALA A 32 10.29 6.22 1.39
CA ALA A 32 9.60 5.03 1.86
C ALA A 32 8.95 5.23 3.25
N THR A 33 9.62 5.95 4.16
CA THR A 33 9.06 6.26 5.49
C THR A 33 7.86 7.20 5.39
N VAL A 34 7.93 8.22 4.53
CA VAL A 34 6.79 9.11 4.25
C VAL A 34 5.61 8.31 3.68
N GLY A 35 5.87 7.41 2.73
CA GLY A 35 4.84 6.53 2.16
C GLY A 35 4.20 5.57 3.19
N ALA A 36 4.93 5.21 4.23
CA ALA A 36 4.45 4.31 5.30
C ALA A 36 3.29 4.88 6.12
N ILE A 37 2.92 6.16 5.96
CA ILE A 37 1.71 6.76 6.56
C ILE A 37 0.41 6.23 5.92
N GLN A 38 0.48 5.64 4.73
CA GLN A 38 -0.68 5.17 3.95
C GLN A 38 -1.70 4.35 4.74
N PRO A 39 -1.33 3.36 5.58
CA PRO A 39 -2.31 2.58 6.34
C PRO A 39 -3.15 3.39 7.31
N LEU A 40 -2.60 4.46 7.92
CA LEU A 40 -3.38 5.37 8.76
C LEU A 40 -4.44 6.10 7.93
N ILE A 41 -4.06 6.60 6.75
CA ILE A 41 -4.98 7.28 5.83
C ILE A 41 -6.07 6.30 5.36
N VAL A 42 -5.72 5.04 5.06
CA VAL A 42 -6.69 3.99 4.71
C VAL A 42 -7.70 3.75 5.83
N ILE A 43 -7.25 3.66 7.10
CA ILE A 43 -8.15 3.48 8.25
C ILE A 43 -9.16 4.64 8.34
N MET A 44 -8.69 5.89 8.19
CA MET A 44 -9.55 7.07 8.22
C MET A 44 -10.54 7.09 7.05
N LEU A 45 -10.06 6.87 5.81
CA LEU A 45 -10.92 6.86 4.62
C LEU A 45 -11.90 5.68 4.62
N ALA A 46 -11.50 4.50 5.10
CA ALA A 46 -12.39 3.36 5.26
C ALA A 46 -13.52 3.66 6.26
N ARG A 47 -13.22 4.39 7.33
CA ARG A 47 -14.26 4.87 8.25
C ARG A 47 -15.25 5.81 7.57
N LEU A 48 -14.72 6.80 6.83
CA LEU A 48 -15.56 7.84 6.20
C LEU A 48 -16.38 7.30 5.01
N LEU A 49 -15.78 6.46 4.17
CA LEU A 49 -16.37 6.04 2.90
C LEU A 49 -17.07 4.68 2.94
N LEU A 50 -16.67 3.80 3.84
CA LEU A 50 -17.23 2.44 4.00
C LEU A 50 -17.96 2.25 5.32
N GLY A 51 -17.90 3.21 6.25
CA GLY A 51 -18.47 3.06 7.58
C GLY A 51 -17.73 2.06 8.46
N SER A 52 -16.53 1.63 8.08
CA SER A 52 -15.72 0.66 8.83
C SER A 52 -15.42 1.16 10.24
N ARG A 53 -15.44 0.28 11.23
CA ARG A 53 -15.14 0.65 12.62
C ARG A 53 -13.62 0.88 12.78
N ILE A 54 -13.26 2.03 13.38
CA ILE A 54 -11.87 2.28 13.79
C ILE A 54 -11.59 1.47 15.04
N ARG A 55 -10.57 0.62 14.98
CA ARG A 55 -10.07 -0.15 16.12
C ARG A 55 -8.76 0.47 16.60
N GLY A 56 -8.66 0.80 17.89
CA GLY A 56 -7.44 1.38 18.46
C GLY A 56 -6.19 0.53 18.18
N LEU A 57 -6.35 -0.80 18.22
CA LEU A 57 -5.28 -1.74 17.90
C LEU A 57 -4.77 -1.62 16.45
N SER A 58 -5.64 -1.31 15.48
CA SER A 58 -5.24 -1.06 14.09
C SER A 58 -4.45 0.23 13.94
N ILE A 59 -4.78 1.27 14.71
CA ILE A 59 -4.01 2.52 14.74
C ILE A 59 -2.64 2.28 15.37
N MET A 60 -2.58 1.59 16.51
CA MET A 60 -1.32 1.24 17.16
C MET A 60 -0.42 0.42 16.24
N ALA A 61 -0.99 -0.56 15.54
CA ALA A 61 -0.26 -1.37 14.57
C ALA A 61 0.30 -0.50 13.43
N ALA A 62 -0.50 0.41 12.88
CA ALA A 62 -0.05 1.29 11.81
C ALA A 62 1.07 2.26 12.27
N LEU A 63 0.96 2.83 13.47
CA LEU A 63 2.01 3.67 14.06
C LEU A 63 3.28 2.87 14.32
N ALA A 64 3.18 1.66 14.89
CA ALA A 64 4.32 0.77 15.07
C ALA A 64 4.98 0.41 13.73
N GLY A 65 4.19 0.15 12.68
CA GLY A 65 4.70 -0.11 11.34
C GLY A 65 5.50 1.08 10.77
N ILE A 66 5.03 2.30 10.94
CA ILE A 66 5.74 3.52 10.53
C ILE A 66 7.09 3.62 11.26
N VAL A 67 7.10 3.42 12.58
CA VAL A 67 8.33 3.43 13.38
C VAL A 67 9.29 2.33 12.92
N GLY A 68 8.79 1.11 12.69
CA GLY A 68 9.59 0.01 12.20
C GLY A 68 10.23 0.29 10.83
N VAL A 69 9.48 0.84 9.88
CA VAL A 69 9.99 1.25 8.56
C VAL A 69 11.03 2.38 8.71
N ALA A 70 10.77 3.35 9.60
CA ALA A 70 11.73 4.43 9.86
C ALA A 70 13.07 3.88 10.38
N LEU A 71 13.05 2.95 11.33
CA LEU A 71 14.26 2.30 11.86
C LEU A 71 15.00 1.47 10.81
N LEU A 72 14.28 0.90 9.84
CA LEU A 72 14.89 0.13 8.74
C LEU A 72 15.69 1.00 7.78
N ILE A 73 15.22 2.21 7.49
CA ILE A 73 15.63 2.91 6.28
C ILE A 73 16.15 4.33 6.55
N LEU A 74 15.81 4.97 7.66
CA LEU A 74 16.29 6.33 7.96
C LEU A 74 17.76 6.31 8.36
N THR A 75 18.53 7.20 7.75
CA THR A 75 19.92 7.49 8.12
C THR A 75 20.02 8.86 8.77
N PRO A 76 20.97 9.09 9.70
CA PRO A 76 21.13 10.40 10.40
C PRO A 76 21.40 11.58 9.45
N GLN A 77 21.94 11.32 8.25
CA GLN A 77 22.30 12.33 7.24
C GLN A 77 21.18 12.58 6.21
N ALA A 78 19.96 12.09 6.44
CA ALA A 78 18.85 12.23 5.50
C ALA A 78 18.50 13.70 5.27
N LYS A 79 18.69 14.18 4.03
CA LYS A 79 18.21 15.49 3.60
C LYS A 79 16.70 15.46 3.42
N LEU A 80 16.00 16.43 3.99
CA LEU A 80 14.54 16.55 3.93
C LEU A 80 14.19 17.68 2.93
N ASP A 81 13.70 17.30 1.75
CA ASP A 81 13.16 18.24 0.77
C ASP A 81 11.63 18.35 0.98
N PRO A 82 11.09 19.56 1.26
CA PRO A 82 9.66 19.73 1.53
C PRO A 82 8.75 19.31 0.36
N VAL A 83 9.20 19.53 -0.90
CA VAL A 83 8.44 19.14 -2.09
C VAL A 83 8.41 17.62 -2.23
N GLY A 84 9.55 16.96 -1.96
CA GLY A 84 9.65 15.51 -1.92
C GLY A 84 8.75 14.89 -0.85
N ILE A 85 8.69 15.49 0.35
CA ILE A 85 7.79 15.06 1.44
C ILE A 85 6.33 15.26 1.03
N ALA A 86 5.96 16.44 0.50
CA ALA A 86 4.59 16.71 0.06
C ALA A 86 4.15 15.74 -1.05
N ALA A 87 5.02 15.43 -2.01
CA ALA A 87 4.77 14.44 -3.04
C ALA A 87 4.58 13.03 -2.44
N GLY A 88 5.43 12.62 -1.50
CA GLY A 88 5.27 11.33 -0.80
C GLY A 88 3.95 11.19 -0.06
N ILE A 89 3.54 12.23 0.67
CA ILE A 89 2.23 12.28 1.36
C ILE A 89 1.09 12.24 0.32
N GLY A 90 1.18 13.04 -0.76
CA GLY A 90 0.19 13.05 -1.83
C GLY A 90 0.03 11.69 -2.51
N GLY A 91 1.13 10.98 -2.76
CA GLY A 91 1.15 9.60 -3.24
C GLY A 91 0.44 8.65 -2.27
N ALA A 92 0.78 8.73 -0.97
CA ALA A 92 0.13 7.92 0.06
C ALA A 92 -1.38 8.18 0.14
N VAL A 93 -1.83 9.44 0.04
CA VAL A 93 -3.25 9.81 0.00
C VAL A 93 -3.92 9.26 -1.25
N SER A 94 -3.30 9.41 -2.42
CA SER A 94 -3.81 8.90 -3.70
C SER A 94 -4.03 7.39 -3.65
N MET A 95 -3.00 6.64 -3.26
CA MET A 95 -3.08 5.17 -3.15
C MET A 95 -4.08 4.72 -2.08
N ALA A 96 -4.16 5.41 -0.93
CA ALA A 96 -5.14 5.11 0.11
C ALA A 96 -6.58 5.33 -0.40
N ALA A 97 -6.83 6.45 -1.08
CA ALA A 97 -8.13 6.73 -1.69
C ALA A 97 -8.48 5.70 -2.76
N GLY A 98 -7.55 5.38 -3.65
CA GLY A 98 -7.71 4.34 -4.67
C GLY A 98 -8.03 2.97 -4.07
N THR A 99 -7.32 2.58 -3.01
CA THR A 99 -7.54 1.31 -2.28
C THR A 99 -8.96 1.24 -1.71
N VAL A 100 -9.40 2.28 -0.98
CA VAL A 100 -10.73 2.30 -0.35
C VAL A 100 -11.84 2.39 -1.38
N LEU A 101 -11.68 3.21 -2.43
CA LEU A 101 -12.65 3.34 -3.51
C LEU A 101 -12.71 2.07 -4.38
N SER A 102 -11.61 1.34 -4.57
CA SER A 102 -11.61 0.03 -5.24
C SER A 102 -12.52 -0.96 -4.53
N ARG A 103 -12.54 -0.92 -3.19
CA ARG A 103 -13.48 -1.72 -2.38
C ARG A 103 -14.91 -1.24 -2.51
N ARG A 104 -15.14 0.08 -2.47
CA ARG A 104 -16.48 0.69 -2.54
C ARG A 104 -17.16 0.52 -3.91
N TRP A 105 -16.38 0.64 -4.99
CA TRP A 105 -16.89 0.64 -6.37
C TRP A 105 -16.67 -0.69 -7.08
N ARG A 106 -16.45 -1.75 -6.32
CA ARG A 106 -16.21 -3.08 -6.88
C ARG A 106 -17.31 -3.44 -7.88
N PRO A 107 -16.98 -3.63 -9.18
CA PRO A 107 -17.93 -4.09 -10.19
C PRO A 107 -18.12 -5.60 -10.12
N ASP A 108 -19.23 -6.10 -10.70
CA ASP A 108 -19.50 -7.54 -10.84
C ASP A 108 -18.72 -8.14 -12.03
N VAL A 109 -17.39 -8.04 -11.95
CA VAL A 109 -16.47 -8.62 -12.92
C VAL A 109 -15.36 -9.37 -12.20
N SER A 110 -14.62 -10.21 -12.93
CA SER A 110 -13.50 -10.92 -12.35
C SER A 110 -12.44 -9.96 -11.80
N PRO A 111 -11.72 -10.33 -10.72
CA PRO A 111 -10.60 -9.54 -10.22
C PRO A 111 -9.53 -9.26 -11.29
N LEU A 112 -9.32 -10.19 -12.22
CA LEU A 112 -8.41 -10.03 -13.34
C LEU A 112 -8.86 -8.91 -14.27
N THR A 113 -10.13 -8.92 -14.70
CA THR A 113 -10.73 -7.88 -15.53
C THR A 113 -10.66 -6.51 -14.85
N PHE A 114 -10.99 -6.46 -13.55
CA PHE A 114 -10.96 -5.23 -12.78
C PHE A 114 -9.53 -4.66 -12.65
N THR A 115 -8.54 -5.53 -12.45
CA THR A 115 -7.12 -5.15 -12.41
C THR A 115 -6.65 -4.65 -13.78
N ALA A 116 -6.99 -5.37 -14.86
CA ALA A 116 -6.61 -4.99 -16.21
C ALA A 116 -7.16 -3.60 -16.58
N TRP A 117 -8.42 -3.30 -16.26
CA TRP A 117 -9.01 -1.98 -16.51
C TRP A 117 -8.29 -0.86 -15.77
N GLN A 118 -7.88 -1.08 -14.52
CA GLN A 118 -7.16 -0.08 -13.73
C GLN A 118 -5.73 0.12 -14.24
N LEU A 119 -5.00 -0.96 -14.53
CA LEU A 119 -3.64 -0.89 -15.08
C LEU A 119 -3.61 -0.19 -16.44
N THR A 120 -4.54 -0.56 -17.34
CA THR A 120 -4.64 0.07 -18.65
C THR A 120 -4.99 1.56 -18.54
N ALA A 121 -5.99 1.89 -17.73
CA ALA A 121 -6.38 3.29 -17.51
C ALA A 121 -5.24 4.10 -16.87
N GLY A 122 -4.57 3.54 -15.86
CA GLY A 122 -3.43 4.17 -15.21
C GLY A 122 -2.24 4.38 -16.13
N GLY A 123 -1.89 3.35 -16.92
CA GLY A 123 -0.81 3.44 -17.91
C GLY A 123 -1.08 4.49 -18.99
N LEU A 124 -2.29 4.49 -19.55
CA LEU A 124 -2.68 5.48 -20.57
C LEU A 124 -2.67 6.93 -20.04
N LEU A 125 -3.06 7.13 -18.78
CA LEU A 125 -3.02 8.44 -18.15
C LEU A 125 -1.59 8.88 -17.80
N LEU A 126 -0.70 7.95 -17.44
CA LEU A 126 0.68 8.24 -17.08
C LEU A 126 1.56 8.47 -18.33
N LEU A 127 1.26 7.84 -19.46
CA LEU A 127 2.06 7.85 -20.67
C LEU A 127 2.37 9.26 -21.20
N PRO A 128 1.39 10.20 -21.30
CA PRO A 128 1.70 11.57 -21.75
C PRO A 128 2.72 12.27 -20.85
N PHE A 129 2.62 12.10 -19.53
CA PHE A 129 3.57 12.69 -18.59
C PHE A 129 4.97 12.08 -18.73
N ALA A 130 5.06 10.75 -18.92
CA ALA A 130 6.33 10.10 -19.17
C ALA A 130 7.00 10.62 -20.45
N ILE A 131 6.25 10.73 -21.55
CA ILE A 131 6.77 11.22 -22.82
C ILE A 131 7.25 12.70 -22.74
N MET A 132 6.57 13.52 -21.93
CA MET A 132 6.89 14.95 -21.82
C MET A 132 8.02 15.25 -20.82
N MET A 133 8.20 14.40 -19.79
CA MET A 133 9.11 14.69 -18.68
C MET A 133 10.38 13.83 -18.69
N GLU A 134 10.34 12.65 -19.32
CA GLU A 134 11.48 11.75 -19.35
C GLU A 134 12.29 11.94 -20.66
N PRO A 135 13.62 11.79 -20.59
CA PRO A 135 14.45 11.79 -21.79
C PRO A 135 14.07 10.61 -22.70
N PRO A 136 14.36 10.72 -24.02
CA PRO A 136 14.11 9.61 -24.95
C PRO A 136 14.76 8.31 -24.44
N LEU A 137 13.98 7.23 -24.43
CA LEU A 137 14.48 5.91 -24.02
C LEU A 137 15.56 5.45 -25.01
N PRO A 138 16.77 5.08 -24.54
CA PRO A 138 17.75 4.42 -25.37
C PRO A 138 17.18 3.08 -25.90
N PHE A 139 17.73 2.58 -27.02
CA PHE A 139 17.33 1.28 -27.53
C PHE A 139 17.57 0.20 -26.46
N PRO A 140 16.51 -0.53 -26.04
CA PRO A 140 16.62 -1.50 -24.96
C PRO A 140 17.44 -2.72 -25.39
N THR A 141 18.35 -3.14 -24.53
CA THR A 141 19.06 -4.41 -24.68
C THR A 141 18.13 -5.59 -24.38
N ALA A 142 18.53 -6.81 -24.76
CA ALA A 142 17.78 -8.02 -24.39
C ALA A 142 17.58 -8.15 -22.87
N ALA A 143 18.60 -7.79 -22.07
CA ALA A 143 18.50 -7.78 -20.61
C ALA A 143 17.46 -6.77 -20.10
N ASN A 144 17.41 -5.57 -20.71
CA ASN A 144 16.37 -4.58 -20.38
C ASN A 144 14.96 -5.10 -20.71
N LEU A 145 14.79 -5.75 -21.86
CA LEU A 145 13.50 -6.31 -22.27
C LEU A 145 13.04 -7.42 -21.33
N LEU A 146 13.95 -8.32 -20.90
CA LEU A 146 13.65 -9.33 -19.89
C LEU A 146 13.29 -8.69 -18.53
N GLY A 147 14.02 -7.64 -18.13
CA GLY A 147 13.73 -6.87 -16.93
C GLY A 147 12.33 -6.22 -16.99
N PHE A 148 11.99 -5.59 -18.12
CA PHE A 148 10.65 -5.00 -18.32
C PHE A 148 9.56 -6.06 -18.33
N ALA A 149 9.78 -7.22 -18.97
CA ALA A 149 8.83 -8.33 -18.95
C ALA A 149 8.62 -8.86 -17.53
N TYR A 150 9.70 -9.05 -16.76
CA TYR A 150 9.61 -9.46 -15.35
C TYR A 150 8.84 -8.43 -14.50
N LEU A 151 9.19 -7.15 -14.59
CA LEU A 151 8.53 -6.09 -13.84
C LEU A 151 7.06 -5.93 -14.25
N GLY A 152 6.74 -6.05 -15.53
CA GLY A 152 5.38 -5.93 -16.03
C GLY A 152 4.50 -7.13 -15.68
N LEU A 153 4.98 -8.36 -15.88
CA LEU A 153 4.18 -9.57 -15.69
C LEU A 153 4.14 -10.01 -14.22
N ILE A 154 5.28 -10.07 -13.56
CA ILE A 154 5.38 -10.55 -12.17
C ILE A 154 5.24 -9.38 -11.21
N GLY A 155 6.04 -8.34 -11.35
CA GLY A 155 6.06 -7.19 -10.44
C GLY A 155 4.78 -6.35 -10.47
N ALA A 156 4.11 -6.24 -11.60
CA ALA A 156 2.88 -5.48 -11.71
C ALA A 156 1.64 -6.39 -11.89
N ALA A 157 1.49 -7.07 -13.03
CA ALA A 157 0.25 -7.76 -13.36
C ALA A 157 -0.15 -8.80 -12.30
N LEU A 158 0.71 -9.77 -12.01
CA LEU A 158 0.44 -10.81 -11.01
C LEU A 158 0.22 -10.22 -9.62
N THR A 159 1.11 -9.32 -9.19
CA THR A 159 1.05 -8.72 -7.85
C THR A 159 -0.23 -7.92 -7.65
N TYR A 160 -0.64 -7.09 -8.61
CA TYR A 160 -1.88 -6.32 -8.51
C TYR A 160 -3.14 -7.18 -8.63
N ILE A 161 -3.12 -8.27 -9.39
CA ILE A 161 -4.24 -9.24 -9.40
C ILE A 161 -4.43 -9.82 -7.99
N LEU A 162 -3.35 -10.26 -7.34
CA LEU A 162 -3.39 -10.79 -5.98
C LEU A 162 -3.83 -9.72 -4.98
N TRP A 163 -3.32 -8.49 -5.10
CA TRP A 163 -3.69 -7.37 -4.26
C TRP A 163 -5.19 -7.04 -4.35
N PHE A 164 -5.72 -6.84 -5.54
CA PHE A 164 -7.13 -6.52 -5.72
C PHE A 164 -8.05 -7.71 -5.39
N ARG A 165 -7.58 -8.95 -5.58
CA ARG A 165 -8.29 -10.13 -5.09
C ARG A 165 -8.37 -10.12 -3.55
N GLY A 166 -7.28 -9.81 -2.87
CA GLY A 166 -7.26 -9.63 -1.41
C GLY A 166 -8.22 -8.52 -0.97
N LEU A 167 -8.12 -7.36 -1.59
CA LEU A 167 -8.96 -6.19 -1.31
C LEU A 167 -10.45 -6.44 -1.58
N SER A 168 -10.79 -7.34 -2.51
CA SER A 168 -12.18 -7.73 -2.77
C SER A 168 -12.78 -8.61 -1.66
N ARG A 169 -11.97 -9.27 -0.84
CA ARG A 169 -12.40 -10.20 0.22
C ARG A 169 -12.21 -9.65 1.62
N LEU A 170 -11.20 -8.82 1.82
CA LEU A 170 -10.80 -8.27 3.12
C LEU A 170 -11.07 -6.77 3.16
N GLU A 171 -11.16 -6.21 4.36
CA GLU A 171 -11.25 -4.76 4.53
C GLU A 171 -9.93 -4.07 4.16
N PRO A 172 -9.96 -2.85 3.57
CA PRO A 172 -8.75 -2.10 3.23
C PRO A 172 -7.80 -1.87 4.42
N SER A 173 -8.36 -1.69 5.62
CA SER A 173 -7.61 -1.53 6.88
C SER A 173 -6.83 -2.79 7.29
N VAL A 174 -7.21 -3.97 6.77
CA VAL A 174 -6.48 -5.25 6.98
C VAL A 174 -5.37 -5.41 5.95
N VAL A 175 -5.66 -5.02 4.71
CA VAL A 175 -4.76 -5.23 3.57
C VAL A 175 -3.63 -4.21 3.55
N SER A 176 -3.93 -2.93 3.85
CA SER A 176 -2.95 -1.84 3.71
C SER A 176 -1.67 -2.01 4.56
N PRO A 177 -1.69 -2.53 5.81
CA PRO A 177 -0.46 -2.74 6.58
C PRO A 177 0.48 -3.80 6.00
N LEU A 178 -0.03 -4.69 5.10
CA LEU A 178 0.83 -5.62 4.37
C LEU A 178 1.85 -4.89 3.48
N GLY A 179 1.57 -3.64 3.10
CA GLY A 179 2.50 -2.79 2.38
C GLY A 179 3.83 -2.56 3.12
N PHE A 180 3.86 -2.63 4.46
CA PHE A 180 5.09 -2.55 5.24
C PHE A 180 6.06 -3.71 4.98
N LEU A 181 5.58 -4.83 4.46
CA LEU A 181 6.44 -5.97 4.11
C LEU A 181 7.35 -5.64 2.91
N SER A 182 6.96 -4.71 2.03
CA SER A 182 7.75 -4.35 0.86
C SER A 182 9.14 -3.78 1.23
N PRO A 183 9.27 -2.70 2.03
CA PRO A 183 10.58 -2.22 2.46
C PRO A 183 11.34 -3.25 3.30
N THR A 184 10.63 -4.03 4.13
CA THR A 184 11.26 -5.09 4.92
C THR A 184 11.88 -6.17 4.03
N THR A 185 11.16 -6.62 3.00
CA THR A 185 11.65 -7.59 2.02
C THR A 185 12.84 -7.03 1.25
N ALA A 186 12.80 -5.75 0.85
CA ALA A 186 13.92 -5.10 0.16
C ALA A 186 15.21 -5.11 1.00
N VAL A 187 15.10 -4.80 2.30
CA VAL A 187 16.24 -4.83 3.23
C VAL A 187 16.78 -6.25 3.42
N ILE A 188 15.89 -7.25 3.59
CA ILE A 188 16.30 -8.66 3.73
C ILE A 188 16.99 -9.16 2.45
N LEU A 189 16.46 -8.84 1.28
CA LEU A 189 17.09 -9.21 0.01
C LEU A 189 18.42 -8.50 -0.19
N GLY A 190 18.53 -7.23 0.20
CA GLY A 190 19.80 -6.49 0.18
C GLY A 190 20.88 -7.18 1.04
N TRP A 191 20.50 -7.64 2.23
CA TRP A 191 21.38 -8.39 3.10
C TRP A 191 21.78 -9.75 2.51
N TRP A 192 20.82 -10.52 2.01
CA TRP A 192 21.06 -11.90 1.57
C TRP A 192 21.69 -12.00 0.17
N VAL A 193 21.28 -11.11 -0.77
CA VAL A 193 21.70 -11.20 -2.18
C VAL A 193 22.87 -10.27 -2.50
N LEU A 194 22.93 -9.11 -1.82
CA LEU A 194 23.92 -8.06 -2.08
C LEU A 194 24.99 -7.97 -0.96
N ASP A 195 25.01 -8.94 -0.01
CA ASP A 195 25.94 -8.99 1.13
C ASP A 195 25.97 -7.69 1.95
N GLN A 196 24.87 -6.94 1.98
CA GLN A 196 24.75 -5.72 2.78
C GLN A 196 24.68 -6.08 4.27
N GLN A 197 25.47 -5.41 5.10
CA GLN A 197 25.42 -5.65 6.54
C GLN A 197 24.22 -4.95 7.17
N LEU A 198 23.46 -5.69 7.99
CA LEU A 198 22.37 -5.13 8.77
C LEU A 198 22.86 -4.66 10.13
N SER A 199 22.51 -3.44 10.50
CA SER A 199 22.74 -2.90 11.83
C SER A 199 21.75 -3.49 12.85
N PRO A 200 22.07 -3.51 14.16
CA PRO A 200 21.14 -3.93 15.21
C PRO A 200 19.80 -3.16 15.17
N ILE A 201 19.83 -1.87 14.80
CA ILE A 201 18.63 -1.04 14.67
C ILE A 201 17.72 -1.54 13.53
N GLN A 202 18.31 -2.01 12.41
CA GLN A 202 17.56 -2.57 11.31
C GLN A 202 16.89 -3.90 11.67
N PHE A 203 17.56 -4.77 12.45
CA PHE A 203 16.94 -5.98 13.00
C PHE A 203 15.74 -5.64 13.90
N LEU A 204 15.86 -4.63 14.76
CA LEU A 204 14.76 -4.13 15.57
C LEU A 204 13.61 -3.62 14.68
N GLY A 205 13.94 -2.86 13.63
CA GLY A 205 12.96 -2.38 12.63
C GLY A 205 12.20 -3.52 11.98
N ILE A 206 12.88 -4.59 11.53
CA ILE A 206 12.25 -5.81 10.98
C ILE A 206 11.26 -6.40 11.99
N ALA A 207 11.70 -6.61 13.23
CA ALA A 207 10.86 -7.21 14.26
C ALA A 207 9.60 -6.37 14.53
N ILE A 208 9.74 -5.02 14.60
CA ILE A 208 8.61 -4.10 14.81
C ILE A 208 7.65 -4.15 13.61
N VAL A 209 8.15 -4.15 12.36
CA VAL A 209 7.29 -4.25 11.17
C VAL A 209 6.50 -5.55 11.16
N LEU A 210 7.17 -6.70 11.36
CA LEU A 210 6.49 -7.99 11.39
C LEU A 210 5.46 -8.06 12.51
N GLY A 211 5.81 -7.54 13.69
CA GLY A 211 4.89 -7.41 14.83
C GLY A 211 3.69 -6.51 14.53
N SER A 212 3.90 -5.39 13.83
CA SER A 212 2.83 -4.47 13.44
C SER A 212 1.85 -5.09 12.44
N VAL A 213 2.35 -5.82 11.45
CA VAL A 213 1.52 -6.55 10.49
C VAL A 213 0.69 -7.62 11.21
N TRP A 214 1.32 -8.42 12.06
CA TRP A 214 0.63 -9.43 12.86
C TRP A 214 -0.44 -8.82 13.77
N LEU A 215 -0.12 -7.72 14.46
CA LEU A 215 -1.06 -7.00 15.33
C LEU A 215 -2.25 -6.46 14.55
N SER A 216 -2.02 -5.92 13.36
CA SER A 216 -3.08 -5.45 12.46
C SER A 216 -4.00 -6.58 12.02
N GLN A 217 -3.46 -7.76 11.70
CA GLN A 217 -4.27 -8.93 11.34
C GLN A 217 -5.10 -9.41 12.54
N ARG A 218 -4.53 -9.48 13.73
CA ARG A 218 -5.25 -9.84 14.96
C ARG A 218 -6.35 -8.85 15.33
N ALA A 219 -6.12 -7.57 15.14
CA ALA A 219 -7.13 -6.54 15.40
C ALA A 219 -8.46 -6.82 14.69
N GLN A 220 -8.43 -7.50 13.56
CA GLN A 220 -9.62 -7.81 12.76
C GLN A 220 -10.35 -9.09 13.23
N GLN A 221 -9.64 -9.98 13.89
CA GLN A 221 -10.20 -11.25 14.37
C GLN A 221 -10.95 -11.11 15.70
N LEU A 222 -10.72 -10.02 16.43
CA LEU A 222 -11.40 -9.76 17.70
C LEU A 222 -12.91 -9.55 17.43
N PRO A 223 -13.80 -10.29 18.13
CA PRO A 223 -15.24 -10.09 18.04
C PRO A 223 -15.59 -8.63 18.36
N SER A 224 -16.49 -8.04 17.57
CA SER A 224 -17.04 -6.74 17.98
C SER A 224 -17.82 -6.97 19.27
N ALA A 225 -17.61 -6.16 20.30
CA ALA A 225 -18.31 -6.24 21.59
C ALA A 225 -19.85 -6.31 21.45
N GLU A 226 -20.38 -5.86 20.32
CA GLU A 226 -21.81 -5.89 19.99
C GLU A 226 -22.31 -7.28 19.55
N LYS A 227 -21.46 -8.15 18.97
CA LYS A 227 -21.84 -9.54 18.69
C LYS A 227 -21.93 -10.37 19.97
N SER A 228 -21.10 -10.07 20.96
CA SER A 228 -21.18 -10.64 22.31
C SER A 228 -22.46 -10.21 23.01
N ALA A 229 -22.78 -8.91 22.97
CA ALA A 229 -24.00 -8.38 23.60
C ALA A 229 -25.31 -8.87 22.93
N PHE A 230 -25.26 -9.29 21.66
CA PHE A 230 -26.42 -9.87 20.96
C PHE A 230 -26.56 -11.38 21.21
N ALA A 231 -25.43 -12.07 21.44
CA ALA A 231 -25.42 -13.50 21.78
C ALA A 231 -25.92 -13.75 23.22
N ASP A 232 -25.74 -12.77 24.12
CA ASP A 232 -26.16 -12.82 25.50
C ASP A 232 -27.62 -12.31 25.74
N ARG A 233 -28.37 -11.95 24.68
CA ARG A 233 -29.81 -11.66 24.84
C ARG A 233 -30.54 -12.98 25.00
N PRO A 234 -31.20 -13.22 26.18
CA PRO A 234 -32.02 -14.40 26.36
C PRO A 234 -33.09 -14.42 25.26
N ALA A 235 -33.23 -15.56 24.59
CA ALA A 235 -34.29 -15.80 23.62
C ALA A 235 -35.61 -15.50 24.34
N ILE A 236 -36.24 -14.36 24.03
CA ILE A 236 -37.59 -14.05 24.48
C ILE A 236 -38.45 -15.13 23.86
N ALA A 237 -38.83 -16.08 24.73
CA ALA A 237 -39.72 -17.18 24.40
C ALA A 237 -41.01 -16.59 23.82
N SER A 238 -41.21 -16.72 22.52
CA SER A 238 -42.49 -16.51 21.88
C SER A 238 -43.42 -17.61 22.35
N LYS A 239 -44.05 -17.38 23.49
CA LYS A 239 -45.31 -18.07 23.81
C LYS A 239 -46.43 -17.27 23.18
N ARG A 240 -46.95 -17.73 22.07
CA ARG A 240 -48.37 -17.73 21.70
C ARG A 240 -48.60 -18.69 20.54
#